data_074fbdcecf4dd44fbf5fb28059a4581b
#
_entry.id   074fbdcecf4dd44fbf5fb28059a4581b
#
_cell.length_a   1.000
_cell.length_b   1.000
_cell.length_c   1.000
_cell.angle_alpha   90.00
_cell.angle_beta   90.00
_cell.angle_gamma   90.00
#
_symmetry.space_group_name_H-M   'P 1'
#
loop_
_entity.id
_entity.type
_entity.pdbx_description
1 polymer ?
#
loop_
_entity_poly.entity_id
_entity_poly.type
_entity_poly.pdbx_seq_one_letter_code
_entity_poly.pdbx_strand_id
1 'polypeptide(L)'
;MKFRLALIISTCLFFSFTAKDPMRVFLIGDSTMADKLPADFPETGWGMPFSKLFNEAVEVQNHAYNGRSTKSFRREGRWAKVQAQLKKGDYVFIQFGHNDAKASDTARYAPSQTDFRENLTRYVAETRAKGGIPILLTPTQRRKFDSTGVFVDQHADYPNVVREVAAKEKVLLIDIEKESKKYISSEGPEGAKKMFLHYPVGILGSS
;
A
#
# COMPACT_ATOMS: atom_id res chain seq x y z
N MET A 1 46.24 -34.56 57.40
CA MET A 1 45.28 -34.81 56.32
C MET A 1 44.69 -33.50 55.86
N LYS A 2 45.12 -32.96 54.69
CA LYS A 2 44.59 -31.66 54.19
C LYS A 2 43.62 -31.96 53.06
N PHE A 3 42.31 -31.73 53.30
CA PHE A 3 41.28 -31.80 52.23
C PHE A 3 41.37 -30.56 51.35
N ARG A 4 41.66 -30.75 50.08
CA ARG A 4 41.53 -29.72 49.05
C ARG A 4 40.12 -29.75 48.49
N LEU A 5 39.33 -28.72 48.78
CA LEU A 5 38.01 -28.51 48.19
C LEU A 5 38.20 -27.98 46.75
N ALA A 6 37.87 -28.78 45.73
CA ALA A 6 37.86 -28.32 44.36
C ALA A 6 36.51 -27.65 44.06
N LEU A 7 36.57 -26.34 43.80
CA LEU A 7 35.42 -25.55 43.39
C LEU A 7 35.22 -25.73 41.86
N ILE A 8 34.17 -26.48 41.47
CA ILE A 8 33.78 -26.63 40.05
C ILE A 8 32.89 -25.43 39.71
N ILE A 9 33.45 -24.45 38.98
CA ILE A 9 32.65 -23.34 38.40
C ILE A 9 32.02 -23.87 37.11
N SER A 10 30.71 -24.17 37.19
CA SER A 10 29.89 -24.50 36.01
C SER A 10 29.53 -23.21 35.27
N THR A 11 30.17 -22.97 34.13
CA THR A 11 29.90 -21.83 33.23
C THR A 11 28.70 -22.19 32.39
N CYS A 12 27.50 -21.73 32.82
CA CYS A 12 26.29 -21.81 32.00
C CYS A 12 26.40 -20.81 30.83
N LEU A 13 26.69 -21.32 29.64
CA LEU A 13 26.58 -20.56 28.39
C LEU A 13 25.09 -20.32 28.07
N PHE A 14 24.59 -19.14 28.42
CA PHE A 14 23.28 -18.69 27.95
C PHE A 14 23.36 -18.39 26.46
N PHE A 15 22.92 -19.32 25.61
CA PHE A 15 22.62 -19.01 24.22
C PHE A 15 21.38 -18.11 24.21
N SER A 16 21.55 -16.79 24.14
CA SER A 16 20.49 -15.87 23.82
C SER A 16 20.10 -16.10 22.36
N PHE A 17 19.00 -16.80 22.11
CA PHE A 17 18.32 -16.75 20.83
C PHE A 17 17.75 -15.35 20.67
N THR A 18 18.47 -14.48 19.96
CA THR A 18 17.88 -13.21 19.52
C THR A 18 16.86 -13.54 18.43
N ALA A 19 15.57 -13.48 18.76
CA ALA A 19 14.53 -13.51 17.75
C ALA A 19 14.84 -12.39 16.74
N LYS A 20 14.88 -12.74 15.46
CA LYS A 20 15.10 -11.74 14.39
C LYS A 20 13.89 -10.81 14.38
N ASP A 21 14.12 -9.50 14.39
CA ASP A 21 13.05 -8.52 14.23
C ASP A 21 12.23 -8.84 12.97
N PRO A 22 10.90 -8.72 13.00
CA PRO A 22 10.06 -8.97 11.85
C PRO A 22 10.42 -8.00 10.72
N MET A 23 10.28 -8.47 9.48
CA MET A 23 10.34 -7.62 8.29
C MET A 23 9.17 -6.65 8.33
N ARG A 24 9.43 -5.35 8.24
CA ARG A 24 8.37 -4.35 8.28
C ARG A 24 7.97 -3.90 6.88
N VAL A 25 6.67 -3.85 6.64
CA VAL A 25 6.05 -3.40 5.39
C VAL A 25 5.12 -2.24 5.69
N PHE A 26 5.43 -1.07 5.17
CA PHE A 26 4.60 0.14 5.28
C PHE A 26 3.76 0.29 4.02
N LEU A 27 2.45 0.41 4.18
CA LEU A 27 1.54 0.69 3.08
C LEU A 27 1.17 2.17 3.12
N ILE A 28 1.43 2.91 2.05
CA ILE A 28 0.99 4.30 1.87
C ILE A 28 0.16 4.44 0.59
N GLY A 29 -1.00 5.09 0.70
CA GLY A 29 -1.92 5.15 -0.41
C GLY A 29 -3.24 5.82 -0.07
N ASP A 30 -4.20 5.60 -0.94
CA ASP A 30 -5.56 6.13 -0.85
C ASP A 30 -6.58 5.12 -0.29
N SER A 31 -7.88 5.41 -0.52
CA SER A 31 -9.00 4.60 -0.01
C SER A 31 -9.04 3.16 -0.52
N THR A 32 -8.41 2.86 -1.66
CA THR A 32 -8.40 1.49 -2.20
C THR A 32 -7.49 0.55 -1.40
N MET A 33 -6.54 1.12 -0.67
CA MET A 33 -5.60 0.42 0.21
C MET A 33 -5.96 0.57 1.69
N ALA A 34 -6.58 1.68 2.09
CA ALA A 34 -6.77 2.08 3.49
C ALA A 34 -7.64 1.11 4.29
N ASP A 35 -7.38 1.05 5.59
CA ASP A 35 -8.29 0.42 6.53
C ASP A 35 -9.61 1.17 6.59
N LYS A 36 -10.70 0.43 6.78
CA LYS A 36 -12.05 0.96 6.90
C LYS A 36 -12.53 0.86 8.33
N LEU A 37 -13.38 1.80 8.72
CA LEU A 37 -14.04 1.74 10.02
C LEU A 37 -15.04 0.57 10.04
N PRO A 38 -15.31 -0.02 11.20
CA PRO A 38 -16.35 -1.07 11.31
C PRO A 38 -17.72 -0.63 10.77
N ALA A 39 -18.07 0.66 10.89
CA ALA A 39 -19.31 1.22 10.37
C ALA A 39 -19.37 1.25 8.82
N ASP A 40 -18.21 1.19 8.14
CA ASP A 40 -18.13 1.19 6.68
C ASP A 40 -18.26 -0.23 6.09
N PHE A 41 -18.33 -1.26 6.96
CA PHE A 41 -18.48 -2.65 6.50
C PHE A 41 -19.70 -2.78 5.55
N PRO A 42 -19.54 -3.49 4.42
CA PRO A 42 -18.44 -4.37 4.03
C PRO A 42 -17.34 -3.72 3.16
N GLU A 43 -17.24 -2.39 3.11
CA GLU A 43 -16.16 -1.72 2.39
C GLU A 43 -14.80 -2.16 2.96
N THR A 44 -13.89 -2.56 2.08
CA THR A 44 -12.58 -3.08 2.45
C THR A 44 -11.51 -2.48 1.54
N GLY A 45 -10.48 -1.86 2.11
CA GLY A 45 -9.25 -1.56 1.37
C GLY A 45 -8.39 -2.83 1.30
N TRP A 46 -7.68 -3.04 0.19
CA TRP A 46 -6.89 -4.25 0.00
C TRP A 46 -5.75 -4.42 1.04
N GLY A 47 -5.31 -3.34 1.66
CA GLY A 47 -4.33 -3.39 2.74
C GLY A 47 -4.81 -4.14 3.98
N MET A 48 -6.13 -4.17 4.24
CA MET A 48 -6.71 -4.90 5.38
C MET A 48 -6.49 -6.43 5.28
N PRO A 49 -6.88 -7.12 4.18
CA PRO A 49 -6.61 -8.53 4.04
C PRO A 49 -5.13 -8.83 3.76
N PHE A 50 -4.37 -7.88 3.23
CA PHE A 50 -2.96 -8.08 2.87
C PHE A 50 -2.11 -8.49 4.09
N SER A 51 -2.33 -7.86 5.23
CA SER A 51 -1.62 -8.21 6.47
C SER A 51 -1.84 -9.66 6.91
N LYS A 52 -3.01 -10.24 6.57
CA LYS A 52 -3.38 -11.61 6.93
C LYS A 52 -2.69 -12.68 6.06
N LEU A 53 -1.99 -12.27 5.01
CA LEU A 53 -1.24 -13.19 4.14
C LEU A 53 0.12 -13.59 4.71
N PHE A 54 0.53 -12.98 5.82
CA PHE A 54 1.83 -13.19 6.45
C PHE A 54 1.69 -13.75 7.86
N ASN A 55 2.73 -14.43 8.32
CA ASN A 55 2.89 -14.82 9.72
C ASN A 55 3.65 -13.73 10.49
N GLU A 56 3.98 -13.99 11.76
CA GLU A 56 4.69 -13.05 12.65
C GLU A 56 6.08 -12.62 12.17
N ALA A 57 6.62 -13.25 11.12
CA ALA A 57 7.90 -12.82 10.53
C ALA A 57 7.77 -11.52 9.71
N VAL A 58 6.53 -11.06 9.43
CA VAL A 58 6.26 -9.84 8.67
C VAL A 58 5.23 -8.98 9.41
N GLU A 59 5.63 -7.75 9.75
CA GLU A 59 4.76 -6.74 10.32
C GLU A 59 4.28 -5.78 9.21
N VAL A 60 2.97 -5.79 8.92
CA VAL A 60 2.36 -4.86 7.95
C VAL A 60 1.73 -3.70 8.68
N GLN A 61 2.18 -2.48 8.39
CA GLN A 61 1.64 -1.23 8.93
C GLN A 61 0.91 -0.45 7.83
N ASN A 62 -0.43 -0.41 7.90
CA ASN A 62 -1.23 0.28 6.91
C ASN A 62 -1.44 1.75 7.29
N HIS A 63 -0.73 2.64 6.61
CA HIS A 63 -0.83 4.09 6.77
C HIS A 63 -1.66 4.76 5.65
N ALA A 64 -2.19 3.98 4.70
CA ALA A 64 -3.07 4.50 3.67
C ALA A 64 -4.30 5.18 4.28
N TYR A 65 -4.85 6.18 3.59
CA TYR A 65 -5.96 6.94 4.15
C TYR A 65 -6.96 7.38 3.07
N ASN A 66 -8.25 7.24 3.39
CA ASN A 66 -9.33 7.57 2.47
C ASN A 66 -9.19 8.97 1.88
N GLY A 67 -9.34 9.09 0.55
CA GLY A 67 -9.37 10.37 -0.15
C GLY A 67 -8.00 11.05 -0.34
N ARG A 68 -6.88 10.42 -0.03
CA ARG A 68 -5.55 11.06 -0.16
C ARG A 68 -4.95 10.85 -1.53
N SER A 69 -4.32 11.91 -2.01
CA SER A 69 -3.46 11.93 -3.18
C SER A 69 -1.99 11.97 -2.76
N THR A 70 -1.05 11.86 -3.69
CA THR A 70 0.38 12.05 -3.40
C THR A 70 0.64 13.39 -2.73
N LYS A 71 -0.04 14.46 -3.20
CA LYS A 71 0.07 15.82 -2.68
C LYS A 71 -0.51 15.97 -1.27
N SER A 72 -1.76 15.54 -1.07
CA SER A 72 -2.45 15.74 0.21
C SER A 72 -1.86 14.86 1.32
N PHE A 73 -1.41 13.64 1.02
CA PHE A 73 -0.77 12.75 1.98
C PHE A 73 0.53 13.37 2.55
N ARG A 74 1.31 14.05 1.69
CA ARG A 74 2.49 14.81 2.13
C ARG A 74 2.11 16.05 2.92
N ARG A 75 1.21 16.88 2.39
CA ARG A 75 0.82 18.16 3.00
C ARG A 75 0.24 17.99 4.41
N GLU A 76 -0.48 16.90 4.67
CA GLU A 76 -1.06 16.59 5.97
C GLU A 76 -0.04 15.98 6.96
N GLY A 77 1.22 15.90 6.60
CA GLY A 77 2.26 15.33 7.46
C GLY A 77 2.19 13.81 7.63
N ARG A 78 1.32 13.11 6.88
CA ARG A 78 1.17 11.65 6.96
C ARG A 78 2.45 10.94 6.53
N TRP A 79 3.05 11.40 5.45
CA TRP A 79 4.33 10.86 5.00
C TRP A 79 5.44 11.11 6.03
N ALA A 80 5.52 12.30 6.61
CA ALA A 80 6.52 12.59 7.62
C ALA A 80 6.45 11.64 8.83
N LYS A 81 5.23 11.25 9.24
CA LYS A 81 5.03 10.26 10.31
C LYS A 81 5.54 8.87 9.93
N VAL A 82 5.33 8.43 8.69
CA VAL A 82 5.87 7.16 8.18
C VAL A 82 7.39 7.24 8.10
N GLN A 83 7.91 8.29 7.47
CA GLN A 83 9.35 8.51 7.27
C GLN A 83 10.15 8.53 8.59
N ALA A 84 9.56 9.05 9.67
CA ALA A 84 10.17 9.08 10.99
C ALA A 84 10.34 7.68 11.61
N GLN A 85 9.55 6.70 11.18
CA GLN A 85 9.56 5.33 11.68
C GLN A 85 10.46 4.39 10.85
N LEU A 86 10.79 4.78 9.61
CA LEU A 86 11.54 3.93 8.69
C LEU A 86 12.94 3.62 9.19
N LYS A 87 13.33 2.36 9.05
CA LYS A 87 14.66 1.83 9.30
C LYS A 87 15.19 1.13 8.04
N LYS A 88 16.48 0.88 8.03
CA LYS A 88 17.12 0.10 6.96
C LYS A 88 16.48 -1.28 6.82
N GLY A 89 16.10 -1.62 5.59
CA GLY A 89 15.48 -2.90 5.24
C GLY A 89 13.96 -2.91 5.27
N ASP A 90 13.30 -1.84 5.72
CA ASP A 90 11.83 -1.71 5.66
C ASP A 90 11.35 -1.58 4.22
N TYR A 91 10.23 -2.18 3.92
CA TYR A 91 9.56 -2.03 2.62
C TYR A 91 8.49 -0.95 2.69
N VAL A 92 8.38 -0.13 1.63
CA VAL A 92 7.32 0.88 1.51
C VAL A 92 6.58 0.66 0.19
N PHE A 93 5.34 0.23 0.28
CA PHE A 93 4.41 0.07 -0.83
C PHE A 93 3.68 1.38 -1.07
N ILE A 94 3.77 1.94 -2.27
CA ILE A 94 3.31 3.29 -2.62
C ILE A 94 2.27 3.21 -3.73
N GLN A 95 0.99 3.46 -3.42
CA GLN A 95 -0.11 3.43 -4.37
C GLN A 95 -0.97 4.68 -4.29
N PHE A 96 -0.97 5.48 -5.33
CA PHE A 96 -1.80 6.68 -5.48
C PHE A 96 -2.28 6.82 -6.94
N GLY A 97 -3.14 7.81 -7.21
CA GLY A 97 -3.63 8.15 -8.53
C GLY A 97 -5.10 8.51 -8.56
N HIS A 98 -5.96 7.80 -7.82
CA HIS A 98 -7.41 8.01 -7.81
C HIS A 98 -7.82 9.43 -7.41
N ASN A 99 -7.12 10.03 -6.46
CA ASN A 99 -7.42 11.38 -5.98
C ASN A 99 -6.55 12.43 -6.65
N ASP A 100 -5.36 12.06 -7.10
CA ASP A 100 -4.49 12.92 -7.89
C ASP A 100 -5.16 13.36 -9.19
N ALA A 101 -5.96 12.49 -9.81
CA ALA A 101 -6.67 12.74 -11.05
C ALA A 101 -7.87 13.70 -10.92
N LYS A 102 -8.27 14.13 -9.72
CA LYS A 102 -9.46 14.95 -9.49
C LYS A 102 -9.18 16.44 -9.74
N ALA A 103 -9.15 16.87 -10.99
CA ALA A 103 -8.82 18.25 -11.38
C ALA A 103 -9.70 19.33 -10.70
N SER A 104 -10.94 19.01 -10.36
CA SER A 104 -11.84 19.92 -9.64
C SER A 104 -11.50 20.12 -8.16
N ASP A 105 -10.60 19.30 -7.60
CA ASP A 105 -10.20 19.38 -6.19
C ASP A 105 -8.71 19.78 -6.09
N THR A 106 -8.47 21.08 -6.03
CA THR A 106 -7.11 21.65 -5.98
C THR A 106 -6.31 21.21 -4.76
N ALA A 107 -6.97 20.77 -3.70
CA ALA A 107 -6.31 20.26 -2.50
C ALA A 107 -5.67 18.90 -2.70
N ARG A 108 -6.20 18.11 -3.64
CA ARG A 108 -5.74 16.75 -3.95
C ARG A 108 -5.12 16.62 -5.33
N TYR A 109 -5.55 17.47 -6.27
CA TYR A 109 -5.08 17.41 -7.65
C TYR A 109 -3.57 17.53 -7.76
N ALA A 110 -2.99 16.58 -8.47
CA ALA A 110 -1.58 16.56 -8.85
C ALA A 110 -1.49 16.10 -10.31
N PRO A 111 -1.26 17.01 -11.27
CA PRO A 111 -1.16 16.67 -12.69
C PRO A 111 -0.15 15.52 -12.91
N SER A 112 -0.52 14.56 -13.76
CA SER A 112 0.22 13.29 -13.90
C SER A 112 1.69 13.50 -14.26
N GLN A 113 1.97 14.32 -15.26
CA GLN A 113 3.32 14.51 -15.81
C GLN A 113 4.22 15.46 -14.99
N THR A 114 3.66 16.22 -14.05
CA THR A 114 4.38 17.17 -13.20
C THR A 114 4.33 16.76 -11.73
N ASP A 115 3.39 17.29 -10.96
CA ASP A 115 3.32 17.15 -9.50
C ASP A 115 3.22 15.67 -9.05
N PHE A 116 2.43 14.84 -9.76
CA PHE A 116 2.30 13.44 -9.42
C PHE A 116 3.61 12.68 -9.61
N ARG A 117 4.25 12.87 -10.77
CA ARG A 117 5.57 12.32 -11.10
C ARG A 117 6.62 12.73 -10.07
N GLU A 118 6.68 14.03 -9.77
CA GLU A 118 7.63 14.56 -8.80
C GLU A 118 7.40 13.96 -7.41
N ASN A 119 6.15 13.91 -6.95
CA ASN A 119 5.81 13.35 -5.65
C ASN A 119 6.20 11.87 -5.54
N LEU A 120 5.94 11.05 -6.58
CA LEU A 120 6.37 9.65 -6.60
C LEU A 120 7.91 9.53 -6.52
N THR A 121 8.63 10.30 -7.33
CA THR A 121 10.10 10.33 -7.30
C THR A 121 10.62 10.70 -5.91
N ARG A 122 9.99 11.69 -5.26
CA ARG A 122 10.35 12.10 -3.90
C ARG A 122 10.08 10.99 -2.86
N TYR A 123 8.93 10.29 -2.94
CA TYR A 123 8.66 9.15 -2.05
C TYR A 123 9.73 8.07 -2.17
N VAL A 124 10.13 7.75 -3.41
CA VAL A 124 11.20 6.79 -3.67
C VAL A 124 12.53 7.23 -3.06
N ALA A 125 12.95 8.46 -3.34
CA ALA A 125 14.23 9.00 -2.86
C ALA A 125 14.28 9.10 -1.33
N GLU A 126 13.21 9.57 -0.70
CA GLU A 126 13.11 9.75 0.74
C GLU A 126 13.03 8.41 1.48
N THR A 127 12.38 7.38 0.89
CA THR A 127 12.41 6.01 1.41
C THR A 127 13.84 5.45 1.41
N ARG A 128 14.55 5.59 0.28
CA ARG A 128 15.94 5.15 0.15
C ARG A 128 16.89 5.88 1.09
N ALA A 129 16.66 7.17 1.32
CA ALA A 129 17.46 7.96 2.27
C ALA A 129 17.38 7.43 3.71
N LYS A 130 16.31 6.70 4.05
CA LYS A 130 16.15 5.97 5.33
C LYS A 130 16.66 4.53 5.28
N GLY A 131 17.23 4.10 4.15
CA GLY A 131 17.65 2.71 3.92
C GLY A 131 16.47 1.76 3.66
N GLY A 132 15.26 2.29 3.43
CA GLY A 132 14.08 1.52 3.07
C GLY A 132 14.06 1.12 1.59
N ILE A 133 13.22 0.17 1.25
CA ILE A 133 13.05 -0.41 -0.07
C ILE A 133 11.68 0.02 -0.62
N PRO A 134 11.63 1.00 -1.54
CA PRO A 134 10.39 1.44 -2.13
C PRO A 134 9.89 0.44 -3.17
N ILE A 135 8.56 0.25 -3.22
CA ILE A 135 7.85 -0.52 -4.24
C ILE A 135 6.71 0.36 -4.75
N LEU A 136 6.68 0.64 -6.05
CA LEU A 136 5.59 1.39 -6.66
C LEU A 136 4.48 0.46 -7.13
N LEU A 137 3.24 0.88 -6.90
CA LEU A 137 2.05 0.19 -7.35
C LEU A 137 1.22 1.13 -8.22
N THR A 138 0.78 0.65 -9.39
CA THR A 138 -0.21 1.39 -10.19
C THR A 138 -1.56 1.41 -9.46
N PRO A 139 -2.42 2.44 -9.66
CA PRO A 139 -3.75 2.48 -9.05
C PRO A 139 -4.61 1.32 -9.55
N THR A 140 -5.42 0.72 -8.67
CA THR A 140 -6.41 -0.31 -9.07
C THR A 140 -7.46 0.30 -10.00
N GLN A 141 -7.94 -0.47 -10.98
CA GLN A 141 -9.02 -0.01 -11.86
C GLN A 141 -10.34 0.17 -11.11
N ARG A 142 -11.12 1.12 -11.61
CA ARG A 142 -12.53 1.33 -11.21
C ARG A 142 -13.42 0.46 -12.09
N ARG A 143 -14.52 -0.01 -11.55
CA ARG A 143 -15.54 -0.69 -12.35
C ARG A 143 -16.31 0.35 -13.17
N LYS A 144 -15.94 0.50 -14.44
CA LYS A 144 -16.65 1.36 -15.38
C LYS A 144 -16.79 0.61 -16.71
N PHE A 145 -18.03 0.52 -17.19
CA PHE A 145 -18.38 -0.02 -18.49
C PHE A 145 -19.22 1.00 -19.22
N ASP A 146 -19.15 1.01 -20.54
CA ASP A 146 -20.05 1.80 -21.38
C ASP A 146 -21.40 1.08 -21.57
N SER A 147 -22.30 1.68 -22.38
CA SER A 147 -23.63 1.15 -22.64
C SER A 147 -23.61 -0.17 -23.44
N THR A 148 -22.50 -0.53 -24.07
CA THR A 148 -22.31 -1.79 -24.81
C THR A 148 -21.65 -2.88 -23.98
N GLY A 149 -21.27 -2.57 -22.72
CA GLY A 149 -20.60 -3.51 -21.82
C GLY A 149 -19.09 -3.56 -21.99
N VAL A 150 -18.50 -2.63 -22.74
CA VAL A 150 -17.05 -2.54 -22.91
C VAL A 150 -16.44 -1.78 -21.71
N PHE A 151 -15.36 -2.31 -21.16
CA PHE A 151 -14.63 -1.68 -20.06
C PHE A 151 -14.04 -0.33 -20.48
N VAL A 152 -14.21 0.69 -19.62
CA VAL A 152 -13.71 2.06 -19.84
C VAL A 152 -12.67 2.41 -18.77
N ASP A 153 -11.44 2.66 -19.21
CA ASP A 153 -10.35 3.11 -18.34
C ASP A 153 -10.64 4.49 -17.73
N GLN A 154 -10.35 4.63 -16.44
CA GLN A 154 -10.68 5.82 -15.67
C GLN A 154 -9.44 6.57 -15.13
N HIS A 155 -8.24 6.06 -15.40
CA HIS A 155 -7.04 6.59 -14.78
C HIS A 155 -6.18 7.47 -15.71
N ALA A 156 -6.59 7.63 -16.99
CA ALA A 156 -5.82 8.39 -17.97
C ALA A 156 -4.33 7.98 -17.95
N ASP A 157 -3.42 8.94 -17.80
CA ASP A 157 -1.98 8.72 -17.87
C ASP A 157 -1.31 8.34 -16.53
N TYR A 158 -2.03 8.37 -15.41
CA TYR A 158 -1.44 8.13 -14.08
C TYR A 158 -0.74 6.77 -13.95
N PRO A 159 -1.31 5.63 -14.43
CA PRO A 159 -0.59 4.35 -14.36
C PRO A 159 0.69 4.33 -15.18
N ASN A 160 0.72 5.00 -16.35
CA ASN A 160 1.91 5.09 -17.18
C ASN A 160 3.02 5.86 -16.47
N VAL A 161 2.68 6.97 -15.83
CA VAL A 161 3.65 7.73 -15.03
C VAL A 161 4.24 6.89 -13.90
N VAL A 162 3.46 6.05 -13.22
CA VAL A 162 3.99 5.12 -12.21
C VAL A 162 5.00 4.15 -12.83
N ARG A 163 4.69 3.55 -14.00
CA ARG A 163 5.59 2.64 -14.74
C ARG A 163 6.89 3.32 -15.12
N GLU A 164 6.81 4.55 -15.65
CA GLU A 164 7.96 5.34 -16.06
C GLU A 164 8.85 5.73 -14.87
N VAL A 165 8.27 6.16 -13.75
CA VAL A 165 9.02 6.45 -12.54
C VAL A 165 9.67 5.18 -12.00
N ALA A 166 8.95 4.05 -11.96
CA ALA A 166 9.51 2.78 -11.52
C ALA A 166 10.73 2.37 -12.36
N ALA A 167 10.63 2.48 -13.69
CA ALA A 167 11.72 2.16 -14.61
C ALA A 167 12.91 3.12 -14.43
N LYS A 168 12.65 4.43 -14.41
CA LYS A 168 13.68 5.46 -14.24
C LYS A 168 14.42 5.33 -12.92
N GLU A 169 13.68 5.16 -11.84
CA GLU A 169 14.24 5.05 -10.49
C GLU A 169 14.74 3.62 -10.18
N LYS A 170 14.55 2.64 -11.09
CA LYS A 170 14.92 1.24 -10.90
C LYS A 170 14.37 0.67 -9.58
N VAL A 171 13.07 0.85 -9.35
CA VAL A 171 12.34 0.27 -8.22
C VAL A 171 11.42 -0.83 -8.70
N LEU A 172 11.07 -1.75 -7.80
CA LEU A 172 10.07 -2.77 -8.09
C LEU A 172 8.72 -2.12 -8.39
N LEU A 173 8.03 -2.67 -9.39
CA LEU A 173 6.69 -2.28 -9.79
C LEU A 173 5.73 -3.45 -9.61
N ILE A 174 4.60 -3.21 -8.97
CA ILE A 174 3.44 -4.12 -8.97
C ILE A 174 2.35 -3.44 -9.81
N ASP A 175 2.06 -3.99 -10.98
CA ASP A 175 1.13 -3.39 -11.94
C ASP A 175 -0.30 -3.82 -11.67
N ILE A 176 -0.88 -3.31 -10.58
CA ILE A 176 -2.25 -3.63 -10.14
C ILE A 176 -3.28 -3.14 -11.16
N GLU A 177 -3.02 -2.01 -11.84
CA GLU A 177 -3.91 -1.49 -12.89
C GLU A 177 -4.14 -2.55 -13.96
N LYS A 178 -3.07 -3.13 -14.49
CA LYS A 178 -3.13 -4.15 -15.55
C LYS A 178 -3.88 -5.40 -15.09
N GLU A 179 -3.57 -5.89 -13.90
CA GLU A 179 -4.19 -7.11 -13.38
C GLU A 179 -5.67 -6.90 -13.01
N SER A 180 -6.00 -5.78 -12.36
CA SER A 180 -7.40 -5.45 -12.04
C SER A 180 -8.23 -5.21 -13.30
N LYS A 181 -7.68 -4.54 -14.32
CA LYS A 181 -8.34 -4.37 -15.63
C LYS A 181 -8.68 -5.72 -16.26
N LYS A 182 -7.68 -6.61 -16.32
CA LYS A 182 -7.86 -7.97 -16.87
C LYS A 182 -8.99 -8.70 -16.16
N TYR A 183 -8.97 -8.70 -14.82
CA TYR A 183 -9.96 -9.39 -14.01
C TYR A 183 -11.37 -8.77 -14.16
N ILE A 184 -11.49 -7.44 -14.03
CA ILE A 184 -12.77 -6.72 -14.17
C ILE A 184 -13.37 -6.96 -15.57
N SER A 185 -12.53 -6.91 -16.63
CA SER A 185 -12.99 -7.13 -18.00
C SER A 185 -13.45 -8.57 -18.22
N SER A 186 -12.79 -9.57 -17.64
CA SER A 186 -13.18 -10.98 -17.78
C SER A 186 -14.49 -11.31 -17.06
N GLU A 187 -14.77 -10.65 -15.92
CA GLU A 187 -16.02 -10.81 -15.19
C GLU A 187 -17.21 -10.07 -15.85
N GLY A 188 -16.91 -9.08 -16.68
CA GLY A 188 -17.90 -8.27 -17.36
C GLY A 188 -18.71 -7.36 -16.41
N PRO A 189 -19.71 -6.60 -16.95
CA PRO A 189 -20.44 -5.62 -16.17
C PRO A 189 -21.15 -6.19 -14.93
N GLU A 190 -21.75 -7.37 -15.06
CA GLU A 190 -22.52 -7.99 -13.96
C GLU A 190 -21.63 -8.74 -12.98
N GLY A 191 -20.69 -9.56 -13.47
CA GLY A 191 -19.80 -10.34 -12.61
C GLY A 191 -18.90 -9.46 -11.74
N ALA A 192 -18.39 -8.37 -12.30
CA ALA A 192 -17.54 -7.43 -11.59
C ALA A 192 -18.24 -6.66 -10.44
N LYS A 193 -19.59 -6.67 -10.37
CA LYS A 193 -20.33 -6.04 -9.24
C LYS A 193 -19.88 -6.57 -7.88
N LYS A 194 -19.58 -7.87 -7.78
CA LYS A 194 -19.14 -8.53 -6.54
C LYS A 194 -17.92 -7.87 -5.89
N MET A 195 -17.05 -7.26 -6.72
CA MET A 195 -15.82 -6.63 -6.24
C MET A 195 -16.02 -5.21 -5.72
N PHE A 196 -17.16 -4.59 -6.00
CA PHE A 196 -17.37 -3.15 -5.82
C PHE A 196 -18.61 -2.81 -4.96
N LEU A 197 -19.04 -3.71 -4.10
CA LEU A 197 -20.18 -3.52 -3.20
C LEU A 197 -21.51 -3.17 -3.91
N HIS A 198 -21.67 -3.61 -5.16
CA HIS A 198 -22.94 -3.49 -5.86
C HIS A 198 -23.84 -4.68 -5.51
N TYR A 199 -24.44 -4.63 -4.33
CA TYR A 199 -25.40 -5.63 -3.88
C TYR A 199 -26.83 -5.18 -4.15
N PRO A 200 -27.78 -6.11 -4.38
CA PRO A 200 -29.20 -5.79 -4.40
C PRO A 200 -29.62 -5.10 -3.09
N VAL A 201 -30.51 -4.13 -3.19
CA VAL A 201 -31.07 -3.42 -2.03
C VAL A 201 -31.62 -4.44 -1.02
N GLY A 202 -31.22 -4.34 0.24
CA GLY A 202 -31.69 -5.21 1.31
C GLY A 202 -30.79 -6.39 1.70
N ILE A 203 -29.71 -6.70 0.96
CA ILE A 203 -28.78 -7.78 1.35
C ILE A 203 -27.80 -7.36 2.45
N LEU A 204 -27.44 -6.08 2.54
CA LEU A 204 -26.48 -5.55 3.50
C LEU A 204 -27.07 -4.51 4.45
N GLY A 205 -28.33 -4.67 4.83
CA GLY A 205 -28.98 -3.76 5.80
C GLY A 205 -28.76 -2.29 5.41
N SER A 206 -29.50 -1.78 4.45
CA SER A 206 -29.49 -0.34 4.16
C SER A 206 -30.00 0.39 5.39
N SER A 207 -29.10 1.04 6.14
CA SER A 207 -29.45 2.11 7.05
C SER A 207 -29.61 3.39 6.26
#